data_89a91d76e63923e06795be75bc74c4f0
#
_entry.id   89a91d76e63923e06795be75bc74c4f0
#
_cell.length_a   1.000
_cell.length_b   1.000
_cell.length_c   1.000
_cell.angle_alpha   90.00
_cell.angle_beta   90.00
_cell.angle_gamma   90.00
#
_symmetry.space_group_name_H-M   'P 1'
#
loop_
_entity.id
_entity.type
_entity.pdbx_description
1 polymer ?
#
loop_
_entity_poly.entity_id
_entity_poly.type
_entity_poly.pdbx_seq_one_letter_code
_entity_poly.pdbx_strand_id
1 'polypeptide(L)'
;MQRSFLAQNPSVMWFIALLALFTLTVTLLSEVTGIGWISTSFVKTLGKTLCLCLIAIAMDVVWGYCGILSLGHFAFFGIGGYAIGMWLMYARTEGIVLESLANQPLPATAQEISDAIGNQIFGVVGSSEFPLIWAFADSLALQLLMVMLVPGLLALVFGWLAFRSRVTGVYLSILTQAMTLALSLYLFQNDSGLRGNNGLSGLQNIPGYEQVPQATISIIFFLTSATALGLGYFFFAWIVSGKMGSVVRGIRDNEARVRFLGYHVESYKLFVFTTTAVIAGIAGALYYPQAGIVNPGEIAPIASIYLAVWVAIGGRGRLYGAVIGAAFVSLLSSWFTGGGAPDVNLGFYVVQWTDWWLVLLGLSFVAVTLLFPKGIGGLFDMFVRKQS
;
A
#
# COMPACT_ATOMS: atom_id res chain seq x y z
N MET A 1 -36.14 11.21 11.39
CA MET A 1 -35.36 10.18 10.66
C MET A 1 -34.00 10.77 10.29
N GLN A 2 -32.90 10.30 10.90
CA GLN A 2 -31.56 10.67 10.45
C GLN A 2 -31.36 10.06 9.06
N ARG A 3 -31.10 10.91 8.05
CA ARG A 3 -30.72 10.42 6.71
C ARG A 3 -29.47 9.56 6.85
N SER A 4 -29.42 8.41 6.15
CA SER A 4 -28.25 7.54 6.17
C SER A 4 -27.00 8.31 5.72
N PHE A 5 -25.82 7.95 6.21
CA PHE A 5 -24.53 8.58 5.86
C PHE A 5 -24.33 8.69 4.34
N LEU A 6 -24.68 7.64 3.61
CA LEU A 6 -24.60 7.60 2.15
C LEU A 6 -25.50 8.63 1.45
N ALA A 7 -26.71 8.87 2.00
CA ALA A 7 -27.61 9.88 1.46
C ALA A 7 -27.11 11.33 1.69
N GLN A 8 -26.27 11.53 2.70
CA GLN A 8 -25.63 12.82 2.99
C GLN A 8 -24.35 13.06 2.17
N ASN A 9 -23.72 11.98 1.64
CA ASN A 9 -22.46 12.02 0.91
C ASN A 9 -22.59 11.32 -0.45
N PRO A 10 -23.24 11.93 -1.45
CA PRO A 10 -23.45 11.30 -2.75
C PRO A 10 -22.15 10.95 -3.49
N SER A 11 -21.07 11.70 -3.25
CA SER A 11 -19.75 11.40 -3.83
C SER A 11 -19.20 10.04 -3.42
N VAL A 12 -19.47 9.59 -2.17
CA VAL A 12 -19.07 8.27 -1.68
C VAL A 12 -19.87 7.18 -2.41
N MET A 13 -21.15 7.37 -2.58
CA MET A 13 -22.02 6.43 -3.29
C MET A 13 -21.59 6.28 -4.76
N TRP A 14 -21.34 7.40 -5.45
CA TRP A 14 -20.86 7.38 -6.82
C TRP A 14 -19.49 6.70 -6.95
N PHE A 15 -18.57 6.97 -6.02
CA PHE A 15 -17.27 6.31 -6.03
C PHE A 15 -17.38 4.79 -5.89
N ILE A 16 -18.18 4.30 -4.93
CA ILE A 16 -18.40 2.87 -4.72
C ILE A 16 -19.10 2.23 -5.94
N ALA A 17 -20.10 2.91 -6.51
CA ALA A 17 -20.78 2.41 -7.70
C ALA A 17 -19.86 2.31 -8.92
N LEU A 18 -19.02 3.33 -9.15
CA LEU A 18 -18.04 3.32 -10.23
C LEU A 18 -16.96 2.26 -10.02
N LEU A 19 -16.48 2.08 -8.79
CA LEU A 19 -15.54 1.03 -8.45
C LEU A 19 -16.14 -0.36 -8.67
N ALA A 20 -17.40 -0.59 -8.27
CA ALA A 20 -18.11 -1.84 -8.50
C ALA A 20 -18.33 -2.11 -10.00
N LEU A 21 -18.72 -1.10 -10.76
CA LEU A 21 -18.86 -1.22 -12.21
C LEU A 21 -17.52 -1.55 -12.88
N PHE A 22 -16.44 -0.86 -12.48
CA PHE A 22 -15.08 -1.10 -12.97
C PHE A 22 -14.63 -2.53 -12.68
N THR A 23 -14.80 -3.01 -11.43
CA THR A 23 -14.41 -4.38 -11.04
C THR A 23 -15.21 -5.44 -11.81
N LEU A 24 -16.52 -5.23 -11.97
CA LEU A 24 -17.36 -6.12 -12.76
C LEU A 24 -16.90 -6.18 -14.23
N THR A 25 -16.62 -5.02 -14.83
CA THR A 25 -16.18 -4.93 -16.22
C THR A 25 -14.84 -5.64 -16.42
N VAL A 26 -13.85 -5.40 -15.55
CA VAL A 26 -12.53 -6.07 -15.63
C VAL A 26 -12.68 -7.59 -15.47
N THR A 27 -13.50 -8.04 -14.52
CA THR A 27 -13.73 -9.48 -14.29
C THR A 27 -14.40 -10.13 -15.50
N LEU A 28 -15.40 -9.49 -16.09
CA LEU A 28 -16.11 -10.01 -17.28
C LEU A 28 -15.23 -10.05 -18.53
N LEU A 29 -14.30 -9.12 -18.71
CA LEU A 29 -13.42 -9.06 -19.87
C LEU A 29 -12.12 -9.84 -19.70
N SER A 30 -11.88 -10.45 -18.55
CA SER A 30 -10.66 -11.18 -18.22
C SER A 30 -10.60 -12.56 -18.90
N GLU A 31 -9.43 -13.17 -18.89
CA GLU A 31 -9.20 -14.53 -19.38
C GLU A 31 -10.01 -15.59 -18.61
N VAL A 32 -10.39 -15.33 -17.34
CA VAL A 32 -11.14 -16.29 -16.51
C VAL A 32 -12.56 -16.57 -17.05
N THR A 33 -13.19 -15.58 -17.68
CA THR A 33 -14.52 -15.75 -18.28
C THR A 33 -14.47 -16.31 -19.72
N GLY A 34 -13.25 -16.52 -20.26
CA GLY A 34 -13.06 -17.02 -21.64
C GLY A 34 -13.14 -15.91 -22.71
N ILE A 35 -13.46 -14.68 -22.38
CA ILE A 35 -13.48 -13.56 -23.33
C ILE A 35 -12.05 -13.13 -23.69
N GLY A 36 -11.14 -13.10 -22.68
CA GLY A 36 -9.70 -12.93 -22.89
C GLY A 36 -9.24 -11.58 -23.44
N TRP A 37 -10.05 -10.53 -23.37
CA TRP A 37 -9.66 -9.19 -23.83
C TRP A 37 -8.66 -8.51 -22.88
N ILE A 38 -8.67 -8.89 -21.63
CA ILE A 38 -7.79 -8.37 -20.59
C ILE A 38 -6.85 -9.49 -20.12
N SER A 39 -5.54 -9.32 -20.35
CA SER A 39 -4.54 -10.31 -19.95
C SER A 39 -4.38 -10.41 -18.44
N THR A 40 -4.00 -11.58 -17.96
CA THR A 40 -3.69 -11.84 -16.54
C THR A 40 -2.66 -10.85 -15.98
N SER A 41 -1.63 -10.47 -16.75
CA SER A 41 -0.61 -9.50 -16.34
C SER A 41 -1.21 -8.10 -16.12
N PHE A 42 -2.17 -7.69 -16.96
CA PHE A 42 -2.82 -6.41 -16.81
C PHE A 42 -3.77 -6.40 -15.58
N VAL A 43 -4.48 -7.50 -15.31
CA VAL A 43 -5.29 -7.66 -14.08
C VAL A 43 -4.43 -7.52 -12.84
N LYS A 44 -3.23 -8.14 -12.79
CA LYS A 44 -2.26 -7.96 -11.71
C LYS A 44 -1.84 -6.51 -11.55
N THR A 45 -1.58 -5.83 -12.65
CA THR A 45 -1.20 -4.40 -12.63
C THR A 45 -2.33 -3.54 -12.09
N LEU A 46 -3.59 -3.80 -12.47
CA LEU A 46 -4.75 -3.12 -11.92
C LEU A 46 -4.91 -3.39 -10.42
N GLY A 47 -4.77 -4.64 -9.98
CA GLY A 47 -4.84 -4.99 -8.56
C GLY A 47 -3.78 -4.29 -7.72
N LYS A 48 -2.52 -4.26 -8.18
CA LYS A 48 -1.44 -3.49 -7.56
C LYS A 48 -1.77 -1.99 -7.50
N THR A 49 -2.29 -1.44 -8.58
CA THR A 49 -2.71 -0.03 -8.65
C THR A 49 -3.79 0.30 -7.62
N LEU A 50 -4.77 -0.59 -7.39
CA LEU A 50 -5.78 -0.39 -6.36
C LEU A 50 -5.19 -0.37 -4.93
N CYS A 51 -4.19 -1.20 -4.66
CA CYS A 51 -3.44 -1.15 -3.39
C CYS A 51 -2.68 0.17 -3.22
N LEU A 52 -2.06 0.68 -4.31
CA LEU A 52 -1.40 1.99 -4.31
C LEU A 52 -2.40 3.16 -4.15
N CYS A 53 -3.62 3.03 -4.69
CA CYS A 53 -4.70 3.98 -4.43
C CYS A 53 -5.12 3.98 -2.94
N LEU A 54 -5.13 2.81 -2.29
CA LEU A 54 -5.50 2.70 -0.88
C LEU A 54 -4.48 3.41 0.03
N ILE A 55 -3.17 3.20 -0.19
CA ILE A 55 -2.14 3.93 0.57
C ILE A 55 -2.14 5.43 0.24
N ALA A 56 -2.48 5.82 -0.99
CA ALA A 56 -2.59 7.22 -1.37
C ALA A 56 -3.73 7.94 -0.64
N ILE A 57 -4.88 7.28 -0.45
CA ILE A 57 -5.96 7.81 0.40
C ILE A 57 -5.47 7.99 1.84
N ALA A 58 -4.77 6.99 2.39
CA ALA A 58 -4.20 7.07 3.73
C ALA A 58 -3.26 8.27 3.87
N MET A 59 -2.38 8.47 2.89
CA MET A 59 -1.48 9.62 2.84
C MET A 59 -2.23 10.95 2.71
N ASP A 60 -3.29 11.02 1.91
CA ASP A 60 -4.09 12.25 1.77
C ASP A 60 -4.83 12.60 3.07
N VAL A 61 -5.29 11.60 3.83
CA VAL A 61 -5.93 11.86 5.13
C VAL A 61 -4.95 12.50 6.12
N VAL A 62 -3.72 12.01 6.19
CA VAL A 62 -2.68 12.59 7.06
C VAL A 62 -2.21 13.95 6.54
N TRP A 63 -1.94 14.06 5.26
CA TRP A 63 -1.40 15.29 4.69
C TRP A 63 -2.47 16.29 4.27
N GLY A 64 -3.44 15.84 3.50
CA GLY A 64 -4.46 16.71 2.92
C GLY A 64 -5.44 17.24 3.95
N TYR A 65 -5.87 16.39 4.90
CA TYR A 65 -6.86 16.76 5.91
C TYR A 65 -6.24 17.17 7.25
N CYS A 66 -5.17 16.51 7.71
CA CYS A 66 -4.54 16.81 9.00
C CYS A 66 -3.36 17.79 8.89
N GLY A 67 -2.84 18.01 7.68
CA GLY A 67 -1.71 18.92 7.44
C GLY A 67 -0.34 18.33 7.79
N ILE A 68 -0.24 17.05 8.08
CA ILE A 68 0.99 16.35 8.43
C ILE A 68 1.57 15.69 7.17
N LEU A 69 2.65 16.23 6.61
CA LEU A 69 3.38 15.56 5.56
C LEU A 69 4.24 14.44 6.15
N SER A 70 3.76 13.21 6.06
CA SER A 70 4.51 12.03 6.51
C SER A 70 5.22 11.37 5.34
N LEU A 71 6.54 11.32 5.37
CA LEU A 71 7.37 10.64 4.38
C LEU A 71 7.77 9.23 4.86
N GLY A 72 6.88 8.58 5.62
CA GLY A 72 7.11 7.27 6.21
C GLY A 72 6.05 6.21 5.87
N HIS A 73 5.04 6.51 5.05
CA HIS A 73 3.92 5.60 4.82
C HIS A 73 4.32 4.31 4.09
N PHE A 74 5.35 4.34 3.24
CA PHE A 74 5.88 3.12 2.62
C PHE A 74 6.60 2.19 3.60
N ALA A 75 7.10 2.70 4.74
CA ALA A 75 7.59 1.84 5.82
C ALA A 75 6.46 0.95 6.37
N PHE A 76 5.30 1.53 6.66
CA PHE A 76 4.14 0.78 7.14
C PHE A 76 3.59 -0.19 6.08
N PHE A 77 3.57 0.24 4.83
CA PHE A 77 3.20 -0.58 3.68
C PHE A 77 4.12 -1.81 3.54
N GLY A 78 5.42 -1.60 3.60
CA GLY A 78 6.39 -2.69 3.51
C GLY A 78 6.32 -3.67 4.69
N ILE A 79 6.15 -3.18 5.92
CA ILE A 79 5.96 -4.04 7.10
C ILE A 79 4.75 -4.97 6.91
N GLY A 80 3.61 -4.44 6.43
CA GLY A 80 2.44 -5.26 6.12
C GLY A 80 2.73 -6.32 5.06
N GLY A 81 3.53 -5.97 4.05
CA GLY A 81 4.00 -6.89 3.02
C GLY A 81 4.91 -7.99 3.55
N TYR A 82 5.86 -7.65 4.44
CA TYR A 82 6.71 -8.64 5.08
C TYR A 82 5.92 -9.59 5.97
N ALA A 83 4.93 -9.09 6.73
CA ALA A 83 4.10 -9.93 7.57
C ALA A 83 3.37 -11.02 6.75
N ILE A 84 2.65 -10.64 5.70
CA ILE A 84 1.98 -11.63 4.85
C ILE A 84 2.97 -12.48 4.05
N GLY A 85 4.11 -11.91 3.66
CA GLY A 85 5.19 -12.60 2.94
C GLY A 85 5.80 -13.73 3.76
N MET A 86 5.98 -13.55 5.06
CA MET A 86 6.44 -14.60 5.97
C MET A 86 5.48 -15.79 6.00
N TRP A 87 4.18 -15.53 6.11
CA TRP A 87 3.18 -16.62 6.08
C TRP A 87 3.20 -17.37 4.74
N LEU A 88 3.19 -16.63 3.62
CA LEU A 88 3.21 -17.26 2.28
C LEU A 88 4.44 -18.12 2.07
N MET A 89 5.60 -17.66 2.54
CA MET A 89 6.84 -18.40 2.44
C MET A 89 6.86 -19.61 3.37
N TYR A 90 6.36 -19.47 4.62
CA TYR A 90 6.26 -20.57 5.58
C TYR A 90 5.33 -21.68 5.06
N ALA A 91 4.13 -21.35 4.68
CA ALA A 91 3.14 -22.30 4.21
C ALA A 91 3.56 -23.00 2.89
N ARG A 92 4.29 -22.29 2.00
CA ARG A 92 4.91 -22.91 0.82
C ARG A 92 5.99 -23.91 1.21
N THR A 93 6.86 -23.55 2.16
CA THR A 93 7.93 -24.42 2.65
C THR A 93 7.35 -25.65 3.31
N GLU A 94 6.29 -25.50 4.11
CA GLU A 94 5.54 -26.61 4.72
C GLU A 94 5.03 -27.57 3.66
N GLY A 95 4.40 -27.09 2.59
CA GLY A 95 3.94 -27.93 1.48
C GLY A 95 5.07 -28.76 0.84
N ILE A 96 6.23 -28.13 0.56
CA ILE A 96 7.39 -28.80 -0.01
C ILE A 96 7.95 -29.87 0.94
N VAL A 97 8.03 -29.57 2.25
CA VAL A 97 8.52 -30.51 3.27
C VAL A 97 7.57 -31.68 3.40
N LEU A 98 6.27 -31.46 3.48
CA LEU A 98 5.26 -32.50 3.56
C LEU A 98 5.30 -33.43 2.36
N GLU A 99 5.45 -32.88 1.13
CA GLU A 99 5.59 -33.67 -0.08
C GLU A 99 6.88 -34.55 -0.05
N SER A 100 7.99 -33.97 0.40
CA SER A 100 9.27 -34.71 0.53
C SER A 100 9.21 -35.84 1.55
N LEU A 101 8.50 -35.64 2.67
CA LEU A 101 8.34 -36.62 3.75
C LEU A 101 7.28 -37.69 3.43
N ALA A 102 6.28 -37.37 2.60
CA ALA A 102 5.26 -38.32 2.17
C ALA A 102 5.82 -39.53 1.40
N ASN A 103 7.00 -39.38 0.81
CA ASN A 103 7.71 -40.44 0.09
C ASN A 103 8.62 -41.29 1.00
N GLN A 104 8.66 -41.04 2.31
CA GLN A 104 9.47 -41.81 3.25
C GLN A 104 8.70 -43.03 3.79
N PRO A 105 9.39 -44.14 4.12
CA PRO A 105 8.76 -45.40 4.55
C PRO A 105 8.14 -45.34 5.95
N LEU A 106 8.44 -44.35 6.76
CA LEU A 106 7.89 -44.13 8.11
C LEU A 106 7.18 -42.77 8.17
N PRO A 107 6.02 -42.66 8.85
CA PRO A 107 5.35 -41.39 9.03
C PRO A 107 6.23 -40.45 9.89
N ALA A 108 6.49 -39.26 9.35
CA ALA A 108 7.27 -38.24 10.06
C ALA A 108 6.49 -37.71 11.29
N THR A 109 7.21 -37.49 12.37
CA THR A 109 6.66 -36.87 13.58
C THR A 109 6.43 -35.37 13.37
N ALA A 110 5.51 -34.77 14.13
CA ALA A 110 5.25 -33.33 14.06
C ALA A 110 6.53 -32.50 14.34
N GLN A 111 7.43 -33.03 15.16
CA GLN A 111 8.69 -32.37 15.48
C GLN A 111 9.66 -32.41 14.29
N GLU A 112 9.80 -33.54 13.62
CA GLU A 112 10.62 -33.67 12.40
C GLU A 112 10.13 -32.76 11.27
N ILE A 113 8.82 -32.61 11.12
CA ILE A 113 8.23 -31.68 10.15
C ILE A 113 8.60 -30.24 10.52
N SER A 114 8.43 -29.83 11.77
CA SER A 114 8.76 -28.48 12.26
C SER A 114 10.25 -28.16 12.08
N ASP A 115 11.12 -29.11 12.43
CA ASP A 115 12.57 -28.95 12.30
C ASP A 115 13.02 -28.85 10.83
N ALA A 116 12.39 -29.66 9.95
CA ALA A 116 12.63 -29.61 8.51
C ALA A 116 12.19 -28.26 7.89
N ILE A 117 11.02 -27.76 8.25
CA ILE A 117 10.53 -26.43 7.84
C ILE A 117 11.48 -25.35 8.35
N GLY A 118 11.84 -25.41 9.63
CA GLY A 118 12.78 -24.48 10.25
C GLY A 118 14.12 -24.43 9.53
N ASN A 119 14.72 -25.59 9.25
CA ASN A 119 16.00 -25.70 8.54
C ASN A 119 15.94 -25.17 7.10
N GLN A 120 14.82 -25.39 6.41
CA GLN A 120 14.66 -24.91 5.03
C GLN A 120 14.46 -23.39 5.00
N ILE A 121 13.64 -22.82 5.89
CA ILE A 121 13.52 -21.37 6.05
C ILE A 121 14.85 -20.76 6.42
N PHE A 122 15.56 -21.34 7.37
CA PHE A 122 16.86 -20.94 7.82
C PHE A 122 17.89 -20.86 6.67
N GLY A 123 17.96 -21.92 5.83
CA GLY A 123 18.84 -21.93 4.66
C GLY A 123 18.50 -20.87 3.63
N VAL A 124 17.21 -20.52 3.49
CA VAL A 124 16.75 -19.48 2.55
C VAL A 124 16.98 -18.08 3.11
N VAL A 125 16.75 -17.87 4.40
CA VAL A 125 16.87 -16.56 5.06
C VAL A 125 18.35 -16.20 5.30
N GLY A 126 19.24 -17.19 5.44
CA GLY A 126 20.68 -16.99 5.61
C GLY A 126 21.07 -16.39 6.98
N SER A 127 20.23 -16.59 8.01
CA SER A 127 20.55 -16.17 9.37
C SER A 127 21.32 -17.28 10.13
N SER A 128 22.01 -16.93 11.21
CA SER A 128 22.75 -17.91 12.03
C SER A 128 21.86 -18.66 13.03
N GLU A 129 20.68 -18.14 13.35
CA GLU A 129 19.72 -18.74 14.27
C GLU A 129 18.30 -18.55 13.72
N PHE A 130 17.32 -19.39 14.15
CA PHE A 130 15.94 -19.23 13.73
C PHE A 130 15.38 -17.91 14.29
N PRO A 131 15.01 -16.95 13.42
CA PRO A 131 14.62 -15.64 13.91
C PRO A 131 13.25 -15.70 14.62
N LEU A 132 13.16 -15.13 15.83
CA LEU A 132 11.91 -15.06 16.59
C LEU A 132 10.74 -14.45 15.82
N ILE A 133 11.01 -13.60 14.83
CA ILE A 133 10.01 -12.97 13.98
C ILE A 133 9.19 -14.01 13.18
N TRP A 134 9.72 -15.20 12.94
CA TRP A 134 9.05 -16.31 12.25
C TRP A 134 8.21 -17.20 13.17
N ALA A 135 8.27 -17.02 14.50
CA ALA A 135 7.58 -17.87 15.48
C ALA A 135 6.04 -17.90 15.29
N PHE A 136 5.48 -16.90 14.61
CA PHE A 136 4.04 -16.79 14.34
C PHE A 136 3.71 -16.89 12.85
N ALA A 137 4.65 -17.33 12.01
CA ALA A 137 4.48 -17.36 10.57
C ALA A 137 3.60 -18.55 10.08
N ASP A 138 3.36 -19.52 10.93
CA ASP A 138 2.52 -20.70 10.67
C ASP A 138 1.03 -20.38 10.52
N SER A 139 0.54 -19.38 11.25
CA SER A 139 -0.89 -19.05 11.31
C SER A 139 -1.26 -17.84 10.45
N LEU A 140 -2.10 -18.03 9.44
CA LEU A 140 -2.67 -16.93 8.64
C LEU A 140 -3.39 -15.89 9.51
N ALA A 141 -4.18 -16.35 10.49
CA ALA A 141 -4.95 -15.45 11.35
C ALA A 141 -4.04 -14.54 12.17
N LEU A 142 -2.93 -15.08 12.72
CA LEU A 142 -1.94 -14.30 13.43
C LEU A 142 -1.21 -13.33 12.49
N GLN A 143 -0.86 -13.76 11.29
CA GLN A 143 -0.21 -12.87 10.31
C GLN A 143 -1.13 -11.74 9.85
N LEU A 144 -2.41 -12.00 9.63
CA LEU A 144 -3.40 -10.95 9.34
C LEU A 144 -3.52 -9.95 10.51
N LEU A 145 -3.44 -10.42 11.74
CA LEU A 145 -3.37 -9.55 12.91
C LEU A 145 -2.07 -8.73 12.91
N MET A 146 -0.92 -9.35 12.62
CA MET A 146 0.38 -8.67 12.56
C MET A 146 0.44 -7.61 11.44
N VAL A 147 -0.21 -7.84 10.30
CA VAL A 147 -0.38 -6.85 9.21
C VAL A 147 -0.97 -5.54 9.73
N MET A 148 -1.85 -5.59 10.71
CA MET A 148 -2.49 -4.40 11.30
C MET A 148 -1.73 -3.90 12.53
N LEU A 149 -1.29 -4.82 13.39
CA LEU A 149 -0.74 -4.52 14.72
C LEU A 149 0.67 -3.94 14.62
N VAL A 150 1.55 -4.51 13.80
CA VAL A 150 2.96 -4.07 13.74
C VAL A 150 3.10 -2.67 13.16
N PRO A 151 2.53 -2.33 11.97
CA PRO A 151 2.60 -0.96 11.48
C PRO A 151 1.80 0.01 12.37
N GLY A 152 0.68 -0.43 12.96
CA GLY A 152 -0.10 0.36 13.91
C GLY A 152 0.67 0.70 15.17
N LEU A 153 1.34 -0.28 15.78
CA LEU A 153 2.15 -0.10 16.99
C LEU A 153 3.38 0.78 16.72
N LEU A 154 4.07 0.54 15.61
CA LEU A 154 5.20 1.38 15.19
C LEU A 154 4.75 2.85 15.02
N ALA A 155 3.63 3.07 14.33
CA ALA A 155 3.07 4.40 14.14
C ALA A 155 2.60 5.03 15.46
N LEU A 156 2.01 4.23 16.35
CA LEU A 156 1.55 4.69 17.67
C LEU A 156 2.73 5.15 18.52
N VAL A 157 3.76 4.34 18.67
CA VAL A 157 4.94 4.65 19.49
C VAL A 157 5.70 5.83 18.91
N PHE A 158 6.01 5.79 17.61
CA PHE A 158 6.72 6.87 16.94
C PHE A 158 5.92 8.18 16.95
N GLY A 159 4.64 8.11 16.60
CA GLY A 159 3.74 9.27 16.59
C GLY A 159 3.53 9.86 17.98
N TRP A 160 3.40 9.01 19.00
CA TRP A 160 3.27 9.46 20.39
C TRP A 160 4.52 10.26 20.83
N LEU A 161 5.72 9.76 20.55
CA LEU A 161 6.96 10.47 20.86
C LEU A 161 7.06 11.80 20.10
N ALA A 162 6.78 11.77 18.78
CA ALA A 162 6.90 12.95 17.92
C ALA A 162 5.88 14.04 18.28
N PHE A 163 4.61 13.68 18.46
CA PHE A 163 3.57 14.66 18.76
C PHE A 163 3.64 15.18 20.19
N ARG A 164 4.04 14.34 21.16
CA ARG A 164 4.28 14.77 22.54
C ARG A 164 5.42 15.79 22.64
N SER A 165 6.45 15.62 21.82
CA SER A 165 7.57 16.57 21.69
C SER A 165 7.21 17.83 20.89
N ARG A 166 5.94 17.97 20.46
CA ARG A 166 5.42 19.10 19.68
C ARG A 166 6.18 19.33 18.36
N VAL A 167 6.74 18.29 17.79
CA VAL A 167 7.38 18.37 16.47
C VAL A 167 6.31 18.63 15.42
N THR A 168 6.48 19.65 14.59
CA THR A 168 5.51 20.09 13.59
C THR A 168 6.18 20.44 12.26
N GLY A 169 5.37 20.53 11.20
CA GLY A 169 5.81 20.98 9.89
C GLY A 169 6.90 20.10 9.27
N VAL A 170 7.91 20.73 8.70
CA VAL A 170 9.00 20.07 7.95
C VAL A 170 9.83 19.13 8.85
N TYR A 171 10.01 19.47 10.13
CA TYR A 171 10.77 18.61 11.05
C TYR A 171 10.12 17.24 11.23
N LEU A 172 8.77 17.17 11.24
CA LEU A 172 8.06 15.90 11.34
C LEU A 172 8.23 15.06 10.06
N SER A 173 8.27 15.71 8.89
CA SER A 173 8.53 15.02 7.61
C SER A 173 9.94 14.42 7.59
N ILE A 174 10.96 15.17 8.04
CA ILE A 174 12.34 14.68 8.15
C ILE A 174 12.42 13.52 9.15
N LEU A 175 11.72 13.62 10.27
CA LEU A 175 11.74 12.58 11.31
C LEU A 175 11.09 11.29 10.81
N THR A 176 9.95 11.36 10.10
CA THR A 176 9.33 10.18 9.48
C THR A 176 10.19 9.58 8.38
N GLN A 177 10.92 10.40 7.63
CA GLN A 177 11.87 9.94 6.61
C GLN A 177 13.07 9.23 7.26
N ALA A 178 13.60 9.76 8.36
CA ALA A 178 14.68 9.12 9.11
C ALA A 178 14.25 7.77 9.70
N MET A 179 13.01 7.67 10.24
CA MET A 179 12.42 6.40 10.68
C MET A 179 12.38 5.39 9.54
N THR A 180 11.92 5.78 8.36
CA THR A 180 11.83 4.92 7.18
C THR A 180 13.22 4.44 6.74
N LEU A 181 14.21 5.35 6.72
CA LEU A 181 15.58 5.02 6.38
C LEU A 181 16.17 4.03 7.38
N ALA A 182 16.00 4.27 8.67
CA ALA A 182 16.49 3.37 9.73
C ALA A 182 15.87 1.97 9.60
N LEU A 183 14.56 1.89 9.32
CA LEU A 183 13.87 0.62 9.09
C LEU A 183 14.39 -0.09 7.83
N SER A 184 14.54 0.63 6.71
CA SER A 184 15.04 0.03 5.48
C SER A 184 16.47 -0.51 5.65
N LEU A 185 17.35 0.23 6.32
CA LEU A 185 18.72 -0.19 6.63
C LEU A 185 18.75 -1.43 7.54
N TYR A 186 17.87 -1.51 8.53
CA TYR A 186 17.72 -2.69 9.37
C TYR A 186 17.29 -3.91 8.54
N LEU A 187 16.33 -3.74 7.65
CA LEU A 187 15.83 -4.81 6.80
C LEU A 187 16.85 -5.26 5.72
N PHE A 188 17.80 -4.39 5.34
CA PHE A 188 18.89 -4.77 4.45
C PHE A 188 19.90 -5.72 5.10
N GLN A 189 19.93 -5.81 6.43
CA GLN A 189 20.82 -6.74 7.13
C GLN A 189 20.27 -8.17 7.02
N ASN A 190 21.15 -9.14 6.74
CA ASN A 190 20.77 -10.56 6.71
C ASN A 190 20.31 -11.05 8.09
N ASP A 191 20.89 -10.51 9.17
CA ASP A 191 20.54 -10.83 10.55
C ASP A 191 19.12 -10.38 10.94
N SER A 192 18.47 -9.56 10.11
CA SER A 192 17.04 -9.23 10.29
C SER A 192 16.12 -10.47 10.21
N GLY A 193 16.62 -11.57 9.66
CA GLY A 193 15.82 -12.77 9.42
C GLY A 193 14.86 -12.67 8.23
N LEU A 194 14.97 -11.63 7.40
CA LEU A 194 14.10 -11.34 6.27
C LEU A 194 14.83 -11.35 4.92
N ARG A 195 15.97 -12.06 4.86
CA ARG A 195 16.79 -12.27 3.66
C ARG A 195 17.48 -11.02 3.11
N GLY A 196 17.62 -9.99 3.92
CA GLY A 196 18.36 -8.76 3.60
C GLY A 196 17.99 -8.18 2.23
N ASN A 197 19.00 -7.86 1.41
CA ASN A 197 18.84 -7.26 0.09
C ASN A 197 17.96 -8.07 -0.89
N ASN A 198 17.95 -9.39 -0.78
CA ASN A 198 17.16 -10.25 -1.67
C ASN A 198 15.68 -10.24 -1.34
N GLY A 199 15.30 -9.92 -0.11
CA GLY A 199 13.93 -9.91 0.36
C GLY A 199 13.22 -11.26 0.26
N LEU A 200 11.92 -11.26 0.50
CA LEU A 200 11.07 -12.46 0.37
C LEU A 200 10.49 -12.52 -1.04
N SER A 201 10.75 -13.61 -1.76
CA SER A 201 10.35 -13.80 -3.15
C SER A 201 9.45 -15.04 -3.33
N GLY A 202 8.76 -15.12 -4.49
CA GLY A 202 7.84 -16.23 -4.78
C GLY A 202 6.48 -16.07 -4.11
N LEU A 203 6.11 -14.87 -3.70
CA LEU A 203 4.88 -14.59 -2.96
C LEU A 203 3.60 -14.70 -3.82
N GLN A 204 3.73 -14.83 -5.14
CA GLN A 204 2.60 -14.98 -6.07
C GLN A 204 1.97 -16.38 -6.05
N ASN A 205 2.66 -17.36 -5.48
CA ASN A 205 2.19 -18.74 -5.40
C ASN A 205 1.51 -18.94 -4.05
N ILE A 206 0.19 -19.14 -4.07
CA ILE A 206 -0.58 -19.36 -2.85
C ILE A 206 -0.45 -20.84 -2.48
N PRO A 207 0.04 -21.17 -1.28
CA PRO A 207 0.17 -22.55 -0.82
C PRO A 207 -1.18 -23.28 -0.82
N GLY A 208 -1.20 -24.55 -1.30
CA GLY A 208 -2.40 -25.37 -1.42
C GLY A 208 -3.30 -25.04 -2.62
N TYR A 209 -2.91 -24.06 -3.44
CA TYR A 209 -3.66 -23.66 -4.63
C TYR A 209 -2.79 -23.70 -5.91
N GLU A 210 -1.74 -24.55 -5.93
CA GLU A 210 -0.81 -24.64 -7.07
C GLU A 210 -1.51 -25.10 -8.36
N GLN A 211 -2.64 -25.82 -8.25
CA GLN A 211 -3.42 -26.28 -9.40
C GLN A 211 -4.38 -25.21 -9.94
N VAL A 212 -4.58 -24.10 -9.21
CA VAL A 212 -5.49 -23.04 -9.65
C VAL A 212 -4.79 -22.17 -10.70
N PRO A 213 -5.45 -21.92 -11.85
CA PRO A 213 -4.88 -21.06 -12.89
C PRO A 213 -4.49 -19.68 -12.32
N GLN A 214 -3.32 -19.18 -12.70
CA GLN A 214 -2.81 -17.89 -12.24
C GLN A 214 -3.76 -16.72 -12.59
N ALA A 215 -4.56 -16.87 -13.64
CA ALA A 215 -5.61 -15.91 -13.99
C ALA A 215 -6.66 -15.79 -12.88
N THR A 216 -7.13 -16.92 -12.33
CA THR A 216 -8.11 -16.96 -11.23
C THR A 216 -7.55 -16.32 -9.97
N ILE A 217 -6.30 -16.66 -9.61
CA ILE A 217 -5.62 -16.07 -8.44
C ILE A 217 -5.51 -14.54 -8.61
N SER A 218 -5.15 -14.08 -9.79
CA SER A 218 -5.00 -12.65 -10.08
C SER A 218 -6.32 -11.89 -9.95
N ILE A 219 -7.43 -12.48 -10.36
CA ILE A 219 -8.77 -11.88 -10.19
C ILE A 219 -9.18 -11.86 -8.71
N ILE A 220 -8.91 -12.90 -7.94
CA ILE A 220 -9.20 -12.91 -6.51
C ILE A 220 -8.45 -11.77 -5.81
N PHE A 221 -7.15 -11.60 -6.09
CA PHE A 221 -6.39 -10.48 -5.53
C PHE A 221 -6.86 -9.11 -6.03
N PHE A 222 -7.26 -9.01 -7.29
CA PHE A 222 -7.84 -7.77 -7.82
C PHE A 222 -9.15 -7.41 -7.10
N LEU A 223 -10.06 -8.36 -6.93
CA LEU A 223 -11.35 -8.16 -6.23
C LEU A 223 -11.14 -7.84 -4.74
N THR A 224 -10.22 -8.52 -4.06
CA THR A 224 -9.89 -8.22 -2.66
C THR A 224 -9.27 -6.84 -2.52
N SER A 225 -8.39 -6.43 -3.44
CA SER A 225 -7.81 -5.08 -3.47
C SER A 225 -8.86 -4.01 -3.72
N ALA A 226 -9.81 -4.25 -4.63
CA ALA A 226 -10.92 -3.35 -4.92
C ALA A 226 -11.86 -3.22 -3.70
N THR A 227 -12.16 -4.33 -3.04
CA THR A 227 -12.98 -4.34 -1.83
C THR A 227 -12.30 -3.56 -0.71
N ALA A 228 -10.99 -3.78 -0.50
CA ALA A 228 -10.20 -3.05 0.48
C ALA A 228 -10.16 -1.54 0.18
N LEU A 229 -10.01 -1.15 -1.09
CA LEU A 229 -10.08 0.24 -1.51
C LEU A 229 -11.46 0.86 -1.24
N GLY A 230 -12.54 0.14 -1.58
CA GLY A 230 -13.91 0.59 -1.33
C GLY A 230 -14.20 0.78 0.15
N LEU A 231 -13.81 -0.19 0.99
CA LEU A 231 -13.95 -0.12 2.44
C LEU A 231 -13.08 0.99 3.05
N GLY A 232 -11.82 1.12 2.62
CA GLY A 232 -10.92 2.18 3.05
C GLY A 232 -11.42 3.56 2.68
N TYR A 233 -11.92 3.73 1.46
CA TYR A 233 -12.53 4.99 1.02
C TYR A 233 -13.77 5.34 1.85
N PHE A 234 -14.67 4.39 2.06
CA PHE A 234 -15.86 4.57 2.90
C PHE A 234 -15.48 4.95 4.33
N PHE A 235 -14.54 4.24 4.93
CA PHE A 235 -14.06 4.45 6.30
C PHE A 235 -13.47 5.86 6.46
N PHE A 236 -12.57 6.28 5.59
CA PHE A 236 -11.97 7.61 5.68
C PHE A 236 -12.98 8.72 5.33
N ALA A 237 -13.89 8.49 4.39
CA ALA A 237 -14.95 9.42 4.10
C ALA A 237 -15.88 9.61 5.31
N TRP A 238 -16.16 8.54 6.05
CA TRP A 238 -16.94 8.60 7.29
C TRP A 238 -16.22 9.39 8.39
N ILE A 239 -14.91 9.16 8.60
CA ILE A 239 -14.11 9.93 9.56
C ILE A 239 -14.08 11.42 9.18
N VAL A 240 -13.78 11.72 7.92
CA VAL A 240 -13.57 13.09 7.46
C VAL A 240 -14.86 13.90 7.40
N SER A 241 -16.03 13.29 7.14
CA SER A 241 -17.31 13.99 7.14
C SER A 241 -17.88 14.18 8.55
N GLY A 242 -17.37 13.46 9.55
CA GLY A 242 -17.82 13.57 10.94
C GLY A 242 -17.20 14.75 11.71
N LYS A 243 -17.57 14.85 13.00
CA LYS A 243 -16.99 15.85 13.92
C LYS A 243 -15.48 15.78 13.98
N MET A 244 -14.92 14.57 13.94
CA MET A 244 -13.49 14.34 13.95
C MET A 244 -12.80 14.98 12.74
N GLY A 245 -13.35 14.84 11.55
CA GLY A 245 -12.81 15.45 10.35
C GLY A 245 -12.84 16.97 10.39
N SER A 246 -13.84 17.58 11.06
CA SER A 246 -13.89 19.04 11.27
C SER A 246 -12.76 19.51 12.18
N VAL A 247 -12.48 18.78 13.28
CA VAL A 247 -11.37 19.08 14.20
C VAL A 247 -10.02 18.92 13.48
N VAL A 248 -9.85 17.83 12.74
CA VAL A 248 -8.61 17.54 11.98
C VAL A 248 -8.31 18.63 10.95
N ARG A 249 -9.32 19.07 10.18
CA ARG A 249 -9.17 20.21 9.26
C ARG A 249 -8.84 21.51 10.00
N GLY A 250 -9.47 21.74 11.15
CA GLY A 250 -9.13 22.89 12.01
C GLY A 250 -7.66 22.87 12.46
N ILE A 251 -7.14 21.69 12.80
CA ILE A 251 -5.72 21.50 13.16
C ILE A 251 -4.82 21.87 11.99
N ARG A 252 -5.15 21.41 10.77
CA ARG A 252 -4.41 21.77 9.55
C ARG A 252 -4.39 23.27 9.30
N ASP A 253 -5.54 23.94 9.49
CA ASP A 253 -5.67 25.35 9.14
C ASP A 253 -5.05 26.25 10.23
N ASN A 254 -5.26 25.95 11.51
CA ASN A 254 -4.64 26.67 12.63
C ASN A 254 -4.65 25.85 13.93
N GLU A 255 -3.57 25.12 14.17
CA GLU A 255 -3.38 24.26 15.35
C GLU A 255 -3.56 25.01 16.69
N ALA A 256 -3.00 26.22 16.79
CA ALA A 256 -3.06 27.00 18.01
C ALA A 256 -4.52 27.34 18.37
N ARG A 257 -5.34 27.72 17.38
CA ARG A 257 -6.75 28.03 17.59
C ARG A 257 -7.54 26.83 18.10
N VAL A 258 -7.31 25.63 17.53
CA VAL A 258 -7.97 24.38 17.98
C VAL A 258 -7.59 24.03 19.39
N ARG A 259 -6.32 24.25 19.75
CA ARG A 259 -5.82 24.05 21.13
C ARG A 259 -6.45 25.01 22.11
N PHE A 260 -6.64 26.26 21.75
CA PHE A 260 -7.35 27.24 22.58
C PHE A 260 -8.83 26.89 22.81
N LEU A 261 -9.46 26.18 21.87
CA LEU A 261 -10.82 25.65 22.03
C LEU A 261 -10.91 24.42 22.96
N GLY A 262 -9.79 23.98 23.55
CA GLY A 262 -9.73 22.89 24.52
C GLY A 262 -9.55 21.50 23.92
N TYR A 263 -9.29 21.36 22.61
CA TYR A 263 -9.03 20.06 21.99
C TYR A 263 -7.57 19.59 22.21
N HIS A 264 -7.40 18.32 22.53
CA HIS A 264 -6.09 17.67 22.64
C HIS A 264 -5.55 17.32 21.25
N VAL A 265 -4.91 18.28 20.58
CA VAL A 265 -4.44 18.20 19.21
C VAL A 265 -3.55 16.97 18.96
N GLU A 266 -2.67 16.65 19.92
CA GLU A 266 -1.74 15.53 19.86
C GLU A 266 -2.48 14.19 19.68
N SER A 267 -3.58 13.98 20.41
CA SER A 267 -4.38 12.76 20.34
C SER A 267 -5.06 12.59 18.98
N TYR A 268 -5.57 13.70 18.41
CA TYR A 268 -6.16 13.66 17.06
C TYR A 268 -5.13 13.35 15.99
N LYS A 269 -3.95 13.97 16.05
CA LYS A 269 -2.84 13.69 15.15
C LYS A 269 -2.38 12.23 15.25
N LEU A 270 -2.22 11.73 16.49
CA LEU A 270 -1.81 10.36 16.77
C LEU A 270 -2.82 9.36 16.20
N PHE A 271 -4.11 9.57 16.45
CA PHE A 271 -5.16 8.71 15.94
C PHE A 271 -5.14 8.64 14.40
N VAL A 272 -5.09 9.79 13.72
CA VAL A 272 -5.05 9.85 12.26
C VAL A 272 -3.79 9.15 11.74
N PHE A 273 -2.63 9.43 12.32
CA PHE A 273 -1.35 8.85 11.91
C PHE A 273 -1.34 7.32 12.06
N THR A 274 -1.79 6.82 13.22
CA THR A 274 -1.84 5.37 13.50
C THR A 274 -2.84 4.66 12.60
N THR A 275 -4.03 5.22 12.42
CA THR A 275 -5.07 4.62 11.58
C THR A 275 -4.63 4.52 10.12
N THR A 276 -3.99 5.56 9.60
CA THR A 276 -3.48 5.56 8.22
C THR A 276 -2.30 4.62 8.03
N ALA A 277 -1.46 4.42 9.05
CA ALA A 277 -0.39 3.41 9.04
C ALA A 277 -0.94 1.97 8.99
N VAL A 278 -2.01 1.68 9.73
CA VAL A 278 -2.69 0.37 9.67
C VAL A 278 -3.24 0.11 8.26
N ILE A 279 -3.91 1.09 7.67
CA ILE A 279 -4.43 0.96 6.29
C ILE A 279 -3.30 0.81 5.28
N ALA A 280 -2.16 1.50 5.47
CA ALA A 280 -0.97 1.31 4.65
C ALA A 280 -0.41 -0.13 4.76
N GLY A 281 -0.39 -0.71 5.97
CA GLY A 281 -0.01 -2.11 6.18
C GLY A 281 -0.93 -3.09 5.45
N ILE A 282 -2.24 -2.89 5.53
CA ILE A 282 -3.23 -3.71 4.78
C ILE A 282 -3.00 -3.58 3.27
N ALA A 283 -2.76 -2.37 2.77
CA ALA A 283 -2.47 -2.14 1.35
C ALA A 283 -1.20 -2.88 0.90
N GLY A 284 -0.14 -2.90 1.73
CA GLY A 284 1.08 -3.66 1.47
C GLY A 284 0.86 -5.16 1.46
N ALA A 285 0.10 -5.68 2.42
CA ALA A 285 -0.23 -7.11 2.48
C ALA A 285 -1.00 -7.60 1.25
N LEU A 286 -1.80 -6.75 0.62
CA LEU A 286 -2.51 -7.08 -0.63
C LEU A 286 -1.65 -6.85 -1.89
N TYR A 287 -0.68 -5.94 -1.83
CA TYR A 287 0.18 -5.58 -2.95
C TYR A 287 1.23 -6.64 -3.25
N TYR A 288 2.00 -7.06 -2.23
CA TYR A 288 3.20 -7.88 -2.43
C TYR A 288 2.94 -9.31 -2.94
N PRO A 289 1.83 -9.99 -2.60
CA PRO A 289 1.47 -11.24 -3.27
C PRO A 289 1.25 -11.07 -4.79
N GLN A 290 0.75 -9.92 -5.21
CA GLN A 290 0.58 -9.60 -6.64
C GLN A 290 1.89 -9.16 -7.31
N ALA A 291 2.81 -8.54 -6.57
CA ALA A 291 4.15 -8.18 -7.03
C ALA A 291 5.09 -9.40 -7.09
N GLY A 292 4.87 -10.37 -6.21
CA GLY A 292 5.64 -11.61 -6.13
C GLY A 292 6.93 -11.51 -5.30
N ILE A 293 7.30 -10.32 -4.88
CA ILE A 293 8.51 -10.07 -4.07
C ILE A 293 8.28 -8.86 -3.17
N VAL A 294 8.86 -8.89 -1.97
CA VAL A 294 9.04 -7.73 -1.10
C VAL A 294 10.52 -7.59 -0.75
N ASN A 295 11.08 -6.42 -0.98
CA ASN A 295 12.47 -6.14 -0.65
C ASN A 295 12.62 -4.79 0.07
N PRO A 296 13.72 -4.58 0.85
CA PRO A 296 13.91 -3.35 1.60
C PRO A 296 14.06 -2.09 0.73
N GLY A 297 14.47 -2.22 -0.53
CA GLY A 297 14.62 -1.10 -1.46
C GLY A 297 13.29 -0.41 -1.77
N GLU A 298 12.18 -1.16 -1.78
CA GLU A 298 10.84 -0.61 -2.00
C GLU A 298 10.31 0.17 -0.79
N ILE A 299 10.91 -0.06 0.40
CA ILE A 299 10.55 0.64 1.64
C ILE A 299 11.35 1.93 1.80
N ALA A 300 12.38 2.14 0.99
CA ALA A 300 13.26 3.31 1.07
C ALA A 300 12.48 4.64 1.07
N PRO A 301 13.01 5.70 1.70
CA PRO A 301 12.33 6.99 1.84
C PRO A 301 11.81 7.58 0.53
N ILE A 302 12.48 7.29 -0.59
CA ILE A 302 12.13 7.76 -1.93
C ILE A 302 10.71 7.32 -2.35
N ALA A 303 10.28 6.11 -1.96
CA ALA A 303 8.95 5.60 -2.27
C ALA A 303 7.84 6.43 -1.60
N SER A 304 8.06 6.88 -0.36
CA SER A 304 7.11 7.78 0.34
C SER A 304 7.07 9.17 -0.29
N ILE A 305 8.18 9.63 -0.88
CA ILE A 305 8.20 10.89 -1.64
C ILE A 305 7.36 10.75 -2.91
N TYR A 306 7.49 9.65 -3.65
CA TYR A 306 6.65 9.39 -4.83
C TYR A 306 5.17 9.33 -4.47
N LEU A 307 4.82 8.71 -3.35
CA LEU A 307 3.44 8.69 -2.85
C LEU A 307 2.90 10.12 -2.61
N ALA A 308 3.69 10.98 -1.99
CA ALA A 308 3.31 12.39 -1.79
C ALA A 308 3.10 13.11 -3.14
N VAL A 309 3.96 12.85 -4.13
CA VAL A 309 3.82 13.39 -5.50
C VAL A 309 2.51 12.90 -6.14
N TRP A 310 2.16 11.61 -6.01
CA TRP A 310 0.90 11.08 -6.56
C TRP A 310 -0.33 11.74 -5.96
N VAL A 311 -0.33 11.93 -4.64
CA VAL A 311 -1.42 12.64 -3.93
C VAL A 311 -1.48 14.12 -4.35
N ALA A 312 -0.33 14.77 -4.53
CA ALA A 312 -0.29 16.17 -4.98
C ALA A 312 -0.82 16.32 -6.42
N ILE A 313 -0.43 15.43 -7.35
CA ILE A 313 -0.93 15.39 -8.73
C ILE A 313 -2.44 15.19 -8.74
N GLY A 314 -2.95 14.28 -7.92
CA GLY A 314 -4.38 14.00 -7.81
C GLY A 314 -5.21 15.13 -7.22
N GLY A 315 -4.63 15.90 -6.31
CA GLY A 315 -5.25 17.03 -5.61
C GLY A 315 -5.48 16.77 -4.13
N ARG A 316 -4.57 17.30 -3.33
CA ARG A 316 -4.52 17.16 -1.87
C ARG A 316 -5.81 17.61 -1.18
N GLY A 317 -6.23 16.87 -0.14
CA GLY A 317 -7.43 17.13 0.65
C GLY A 317 -8.74 16.71 -0.03
N ARG A 318 -8.63 15.74 -0.96
CA ARG A 318 -9.76 15.14 -1.67
C ARG A 318 -9.52 13.66 -1.86
N LEU A 319 -10.25 12.81 -1.16
CA LEU A 319 -10.05 11.35 -1.18
C LEU A 319 -10.06 10.78 -2.62
N TYR A 320 -11.03 11.22 -3.46
CA TYR A 320 -11.09 10.81 -4.87
C TYR A 320 -9.91 11.35 -5.69
N GLY A 321 -9.37 12.51 -5.34
CA GLY A 321 -8.18 13.07 -5.97
C GLY A 321 -6.97 12.19 -5.76
N ALA A 322 -6.72 11.75 -4.52
CA ALA A 322 -5.63 10.83 -4.21
C ALA A 322 -5.73 9.52 -5.02
N VAL A 323 -6.94 8.97 -5.19
CA VAL A 323 -7.17 7.76 -6.01
C VAL A 323 -6.82 8.03 -7.47
N ILE A 324 -7.31 9.13 -8.04
CA ILE A 324 -7.05 9.48 -9.45
C ILE A 324 -5.56 9.69 -9.68
N GLY A 325 -4.87 10.42 -8.78
CA GLY A 325 -3.44 10.67 -8.90
C GLY A 325 -2.60 9.40 -8.82
N ALA A 326 -2.87 8.54 -7.84
CA ALA A 326 -2.18 7.28 -7.69
C ALA A 326 -2.46 6.32 -8.87
N ALA A 327 -3.71 6.20 -9.30
CA ALA A 327 -4.06 5.37 -10.46
C ALA A 327 -3.40 5.88 -11.74
N PHE A 328 -3.46 7.18 -12.00
CA PHE A 328 -2.84 7.78 -13.17
C PHE A 328 -1.34 7.53 -13.21
N VAL A 329 -0.62 7.86 -12.13
CA VAL A 329 0.84 7.71 -12.10
C VAL A 329 1.27 6.24 -12.12
N SER A 330 0.56 5.37 -11.37
CA SER A 330 0.88 3.93 -11.34
C SER A 330 0.67 3.26 -12.69
N LEU A 331 -0.42 3.53 -13.39
CA LEU A 331 -0.69 2.97 -14.71
C LEU A 331 0.28 3.53 -15.75
N LEU A 332 0.56 4.81 -15.70
CA LEU A 332 1.51 5.46 -16.61
C LEU A 332 2.94 4.91 -16.39
N SER A 333 3.35 4.74 -15.13
CA SER A 333 4.61 4.09 -14.77
C SER A 333 4.68 2.67 -15.34
N SER A 334 3.66 1.86 -15.12
CA SER A 334 3.59 0.49 -15.64
C SER A 334 3.66 0.44 -17.17
N TRP A 335 3.06 1.41 -17.85
CA TRP A 335 3.10 1.48 -19.31
C TRP A 335 4.50 1.81 -19.83
N PHE A 336 5.19 2.78 -19.22
CA PHE A 336 6.55 3.16 -19.63
C PHE A 336 7.59 2.11 -19.22
N THR A 337 7.50 1.53 -18.02
CA THR A 337 8.50 0.58 -17.52
C THR A 337 8.21 -0.87 -17.94
N GLY A 338 6.99 -1.18 -18.31
CA GLY A 338 6.55 -2.52 -18.75
C GLY A 338 6.70 -2.78 -20.26
N GLY A 339 7.36 -1.89 -21.00
CA GLY A 339 7.57 -2.06 -22.45
C GLY A 339 6.34 -1.73 -23.31
N GLY A 340 5.31 -1.09 -22.74
CA GLY A 340 4.13 -0.65 -23.50
C GLY A 340 4.41 0.56 -24.41
N ALA A 341 5.42 1.36 -24.09
CA ALA A 341 5.87 2.48 -24.91
C ALA A 341 6.99 2.00 -25.86
N PRO A 342 6.83 2.14 -27.19
CA PRO A 342 7.88 1.76 -28.13
C PRO A 342 9.11 2.65 -28.00
N ASP A 343 10.30 2.06 -28.02
CA ASP A 343 11.55 2.80 -27.98
C ASP A 343 11.66 3.73 -29.19
N VAL A 344 12.12 4.97 -28.97
CA VAL A 344 12.29 5.96 -30.03
C VAL A 344 13.75 5.96 -30.47
N ASN A 345 13.99 5.49 -31.70
CA ASN A 345 15.32 5.50 -32.27
C ASN A 345 15.55 6.82 -33.04
N LEU A 346 16.43 7.68 -32.50
CA LEU A 346 16.83 8.97 -33.11
C LEU A 346 18.05 8.82 -34.03
N GLY A 347 18.50 7.58 -34.33
CA GLY A 347 19.66 7.31 -35.17
C GLY A 347 21.01 7.36 -34.44
N PHE A 348 21.22 8.32 -33.58
CA PHE A 348 22.42 8.49 -32.72
C PHE A 348 22.17 8.08 -31.26
N TYR A 349 20.91 7.94 -30.84
CA TYR A 349 20.51 7.55 -29.50
C TYR A 349 19.17 6.85 -29.51
N VAL A 350 19.06 5.76 -28.76
CA VAL A 350 17.78 5.05 -28.53
C VAL A 350 17.21 5.51 -27.20
N VAL A 351 16.09 6.19 -27.24
CA VAL A 351 15.37 6.62 -26.02
C VAL A 351 14.63 5.43 -25.45
N GLN A 352 15.15 4.88 -24.36
CA GLN A 352 14.46 3.87 -23.57
C GLN A 352 13.61 4.58 -22.50
N TRP A 353 12.28 4.41 -22.57
CA TRP A 353 11.37 5.11 -21.65
C TRP A 353 11.56 4.73 -20.18
N THR A 354 12.09 3.54 -19.91
CA THR A 354 12.48 3.11 -18.56
C THR A 354 13.47 4.06 -17.88
N ASP A 355 14.41 4.64 -18.63
CA ASP A 355 15.41 5.54 -18.08
C ASP A 355 14.85 6.96 -17.86
N TRP A 356 13.93 7.37 -18.74
CA TRP A 356 13.34 8.72 -18.72
C TRP A 356 12.10 8.84 -17.85
N TRP A 357 11.56 7.72 -17.39
CA TRP A 357 10.31 7.72 -16.61
C TRP A 357 10.37 8.65 -15.38
N LEU A 358 11.47 8.62 -14.62
CA LEU A 358 11.63 9.45 -13.43
C LEU A 358 11.69 10.97 -13.77
N VAL A 359 12.30 11.31 -14.89
CA VAL A 359 12.35 12.69 -15.40
C VAL A 359 10.94 13.14 -15.78
N LEU A 360 10.19 12.29 -16.50
CA LEU A 360 8.79 12.57 -16.88
C LEU A 360 7.90 12.73 -15.64
N LEU A 361 8.08 11.89 -14.62
CA LEU A 361 7.37 12.01 -13.36
C LEU A 361 7.66 13.35 -12.68
N GLY A 362 8.94 13.74 -12.59
CA GLY A 362 9.32 15.02 -12.03
C GLY A 362 8.76 16.21 -12.80
N LEU A 363 8.83 16.16 -14.14
CA LEU A 363 8.25 17.21 -14.99
C LEU A 363 6.72 17.27 -14.86
N SER A 364 6.04 16.12 -14.79
CA SER A 364 4.59 16.07 -14.59
C SER A 364 4.17 16.69 -13.25
N PHE A 365 4.95 16.44 -12.20
CA PHE A 365 4.73 17.04 -10.88
C PHE A 365 4.87 18.57 -10.92
N VAL A 366 5.95 19.06 -11.55
CA VAL A 366 6.17 20.52 -11.71
C VAL A 366 5.04 21.13 -12.54
N ALA A 367 4.69 20.50 -13.67
CA ALA A 367 3.63 20.98 -14.54
C ALA A 367 2.26 21.03 -13.81
N VAL A 368 1.89 19.96 -13.09
CA VAL A 368 0.62 19.94 -12.34
C VAL A 368 0.64 20.98 -11.22
N THR A 369 1.74 21.13 -10.50
CA THR A 369 1.84 22.10 -9.39
C THR A 369 1.71 23.54 -9.89
N LEU A 370 2.29 23.85 -11.04
CA LEU A 370 2.24 25.20 -11.64
C LEU A 370 0.93 25.51 -12.33
N LEU A 371 0.41 24.56 -13.12
CA LEU A 371 -0.78 24.77 -13.96
C LEU A 371 -2.08 24.45 -13.22
N PHE A 372 -2.06 23.49 -12.32
CA PHE A 372 -3.21 22.99 -11.59
C PHE A 372 -2.97 22.93 -10.08
N PRO A 373 -2.95 24.07 -9.38
CA PRO A 373 -2.64 24.13 -7.94
C PRO A 373 -3.64 23.34 -7.07
N LYS A 374 -4.81 22.96 -7.63
CA LYS A 374 -5.81 22.07 -7.01
C LYS A 374 -5.71 20.62 -7.46
N GLY A 375 -4.67 20.26 -8.23
CA GLY A 375 -4.48 18.95 -8.83
C GLY A 375 -5.50 18.61 -9.93
N ILE A 376 -5.34 17.41 -10.53
CA ILE A 376 -6.25 16.90 -11.57
C ILE A 376 -7.70 16.80 -11.04
N GLY A 377 -7.89 16.41 -9.78
CA GLY A 377 -9.21 16.38 -9.13
C GLY A 377 -9.89 17.76 -9.06
N GLY A 378 -9.12 18.86 -9.10
CA GLY A 378 -9.67 20.21 -9.17
C GLY A 378 -10.35 20.56 -10.48
N LEU A 379 -9.97 19.91 -11.57
CA LEU A 379 -10.61 20.07 -12.88
C LEU A 379 -12.05 19.53 -12.85
N PHE A 380 -12.27 18.39 -12.20
CA PHE A 380 -13.61 17.82 -12.06
C PHE A 380 -14.56 18.76 -11.31
N ASP A 381 -14.09 19.44 -10.26
CA ASP A 381 -14.94 20.40 -9.54
C ASP A 381 -15.33 21.62 -10.41
N MET A 382 -14.46 22.03 -11.33
CA MET A 382 -14.76 23.13 -12.25
C MET A 382 -15.84 22.74 -13.26
N PHE A 383 -15.82 21.48 -13.74
CA PHE A 383 -16.84 20.97 -14.66
C PHE A 383 -18.20 20.77 -13.97
N VAL A 384 -18.21 20.25 -12.73
CA VAL A 384 -19.46 20.05 -11.97
C VAL A 384 -20.12 21.38 -11.58
N ARG A 385 -19.32 22.40 -11.19
CA ARG A 385 -19.83 23.73 -10.85
C ARG A 385 -20.39 24.53 -12.05
N LYS A 386 -19.99 24.19 -13.27
CA LYS A 386 -20.56 24.83 -14.49
C LYS A 386 -21.94 24.29 -14.88
N GLN A 387 -22.37 23.17 -14.30
CA GLN A 387 -23.65 22.54 -14.59
C GLN A 387 -24.72 22.77 -13.51
N SER A 388 -24.36 23.38 -12.39
CA SER A 388 -25.28 23.84 -11.34
C SER A 388 -25.36 25.36 -11.33
#